data_6819ab9f87a6d221dd6bdfd70f387f39
#
_entry.id   6819ab9f87a6d221dd6bdfd70f387f39
#
_cell.length_a   1.000
_cell.length_b   1.000
_cell.length_c   1.000
_cell.angle_alpha   90.00
_cell.angle_beta   90.00
_cell.angle_gamma   90.00
#
_symmetry.space_group_name_H-M   'P 1'
#
loop_
_entity.id
_entity.type
_entity.pdbx_description
1 polymer ?
#
loop_
_entity_poly.entity_id
_entity_poly.type
_entity_poly.pdbx_seq_one_letter_code
_entity_poly.pdbx_strand_id
1 'polypeptide(L)'
;MKIKYFGTAAYEGIPALFCQCESCRRALALGGKNLRTRAQALIDDEVLVDFNADTVAHYQKYKFDWTKIKYCLITHSHSDHFYPRDLSMFVGRYYTHNVSHIDFYGGKSVYDKIEEIIHDESLCPDPTRLTATEVKPGDLLTLNGYKVVAADADHDPE
;
A
#
# COMPACT_ATOMS: atom_id res chain seq x y z
N MET A 1 -17.54 10.23 2.93
CA MET A 1 -16.31 9.42 3.05
C MET A 1 -16.70 7.96 3.20
N LYS A 2 -16.22 7.10 2.32
CA LYS A 2 -16.45 5.65 2.29
C LYS A 2 -15.10 4.95 2.39
N ILE A 3 -14.93 4.03 3.33
CA ILE A 3 -13.70 3.25 3.49
C ILE A 3 -14.00 1.79 3.14
N LYS A 4 -13.19 1.21 2.26
CA LYS A 4 -13.19 -0.22 1.93
C LYS A 4 -11.92 -0.86 2.47
N TYR A 5 -12.03 -1.83 3.34
CA TYR A 5 -10.91 -2.64 3.81
C TYR A 5 -10.71 -3.82 2.86
N PHE A 6 -9.51 -4.00 2.35
CA PHE A 6 -9.12 -5.12 1.48
C PHE A 6 -8.49 -6.25 2.27
N GLY A 7 -7.61 -5.92 3.21
CA GLY A 7 -6.98 -6.81 4.15
C GLY A 7 -6.92 -6.20 5.55
N THR A 8 -6.78 -7.03 6.57
CA THR A 8 -6.82 -6.61 7.98
C THR A 8 -5.89 -7.45 8.87
N ALA A 9 -4.98 -8.22 8.31
CA ALA A 9 -3.96 -8.96 9.05
C ALA A 9 -2.64 -8.18 9.09
N ALA A 10 -1.77 -8.59 9.99
CA ALA A 10 -0.37 -8.21 10.01
C ALA A 10 0.44 -9.05 9.00
N TYR A 11 1.75 -9.03 9.14
CA TYR A 11 2.73 -9.63 8.20
C TYR A 11 2.42 -11.07 7.82
N GLU A 12 2.02 -11.89 8.79
CA GLU A 12 1.82 -13.33 8.60
C GLU A 12 0.57 -13.68 7.79
N GLY A 13 -0.46 -12.81 7.79
CA GLY A 13 -1.79 -13.15 7.29
C GLY A 13 -2.56 -14.12 8.20
N ILE A 14 -3.79 -14.44 7.83
CA ILE A 14 -4.58 -15.53 8.44
C ILE A 14 -5.21 -16.36 7.31
N PRO A 15 -4.90 -17.67 7.20
CA PRO A 15 -3.92 -18.42 7.99
C PRO A 15 -2.51 -17.90 7.80
N ALA A 16 -1.70 -17.98 8.85
CA ALA A 16 -0.30 -17.56 8.76
C ALA A 16 0.51 -18.54 7.89
N LEU A 17 1.37 -17.99 7.04
CA LEU A 17 2.27 -18.77 6.19
C LEU A 17 3.15 -19.66 7.06
N PHE A 18 3.28 -20.94 6.71
CA PHE A 18 3.98 -21.99 7.47
C PHE A 18 3.32 -22.41 8.79
N CYS A 19 2.15 -21.88 9.17
CA CYS A 19 1.45 -22.25 10.40
C CYS A 19 0.43 -23.36 10.16
N GLN A 20 0.50 -24.43 10.96
CA GLN A 20 -0.43 -25.56 10.95
C GLN A 20 -1.21 -25.71 12.27
N CYS A 21 -1.32 -24.64 13.06
CA CYS A 21 -2.12 -24.67 14.28
C CYS A 21 -3.62 -24.84 13.96
N GLU A 22 -4.40 -25.18 14.98
CA GLU A 22 -5.84 -25.42 14.84
C GLU A 22 -6.55 -24.20 14.25
N SER A 23 -6.25 -22.98 14.70
CA SER A 23 -6.86 -21.73 14.21
C SER A 23 -6.57 -21.51 12.74
N CYS A 24 -5.33 -21.71 12.28
CA CYS A 24 -4.96 -21.55 10.87
C CYS A 24 -5.63 -22.60 9.97
N ARG A 25 -5.64 -23.87 10.42
CA ARG A 25 -6.33 -24.91 9.67
C ARG A 25 -7.84 -24.67 9.61
N ARG A 26 -8.44 -24.22 10.71
CA ARG A 26 -9.86 -23.87 10.74
C ARG A 26 -10.17 -22.67 9.84
N ALA A 27 -9.35 -21.64 9.86
CA ALA A 27 -9.52 -20.48 8.97
C ALA A 27 -9.47 -20.89 7.51
N LEU A 28 -8.53 -21.76 7.13
CA LEU A 28 -8.40 -22.29 5.77
C LEU A 28 -9.63 -23.10 5.37
N ALA A 29 -10.09 -24.00 6.25
CA ALA A 29 -11.26 -24.86 5.98
C ALA A 29 -12.57 -24.05 5.83
N LEU A 30 -12.76 -23.00 6.63
CA LEU A 30 -13.94 -22.14 6.57
C LEU A 30 -13.90 -21.13 5.43
N GLY A 31 -12.72 -20.67 5.03
CA GLY A 31 -12.57 -19.70 3.94
C GLY A 31 -13.26 -18.36 4.19
N GLY A 32 -13.55 -17.64 3.13
CA GLY A 32 -14.30 -16.37 3.16
C GLY A 32 -13.66 -15.34 4.08
N LYS A 33 -14.43 -14.76 5.02
CA LYS A 33 -13.97 -13.74 5.98
C LYS A 33 -12.92 -14.23 7.00
N ASN A 34 -12.70 -15.53 7.09
CA ASN A 34 -11.68 -16.11 7.95
C ASN A 34 -10.29 -16.04 7.33
N LEU A 35 -10.20 -15.81 6.01
CA LEU A 35 -8.94 -15.57 5.32
C LEU A 35 -8.67 -14.07 5.35
N ARG A 36 -7.54 -13.68 5.93
CA ARG A 36 -7.16 -12.27 6.05
C ARG A 36 -5.78 -12.04 5.45
N THR A 37 -5.74 -11.19 4.48
CA THR A 37 -4.53 -10.66 3.86
C THR A 37 -4.01 -9.45 4.65
N ARG A 38 -2.80 -8.99 4.34
CA ARG A 38 -2.15 -7.84 4.98
C ARG A 38 -2.99 -6.58 4.87
N ALA A 39 -2.86 -5.69 5.86
CA ALA A 39 -3.67 -4.50 5.98
C ALA A 39 -3.57 -3.59 4.75
N GLN A 40 -4.70 -3.24 4.17
CA GLN A 40 -4.82 -2.25 3.10
C GLN A 40 -6.25 -1.72 3.05
N ALA A 41 -6.41 -0.44 2.75
CA ALA A 41 -7.73 0.17 2.60
C ALA A 41 -7.77 1.15 1.41
N LEU A 42 -8.99 1.45 0.95
CA LEU A 42 -9.25 2.45 -0.09
C LEU A 42 -10.35 3.40 0.39
N ILE A 43 -10.08 4.70 0.31
CA ILE A 43 -10.98 5.77 0.72
C ILE A 43 -11.54 6.44 -0.54
N ASP A 44 -12.87 6.48 -0.65
CA ASP A 44 -13.65 7.13 -1.72
C ASP A 44 -13.19 6.78 -3.15
N ASP A 45 -12.62 5.61 -3.34
CA ASP A 45 -12.03 5.10 -4.59
C ASP A 45 -10.82 5.93 -5.10
N GLU A 46 -10.26 6.85 -4.30
CA GLU A 46 -9.23 7.81 -4.71
C GLU A 46 -7.95 7.75 -3.87
N VAL A 47 -8.05 7.45 -2.57
CA VAL A 47 -6.90 7.40 -1.66
C VAL A 47 -6.66 5.97 -1.21
N LEU A 48 -5.55 5.39 -1.65
CA LEU A 48 -5.09 4.08 -1.18
C LEU A 48 -4.31 4.25 0.12
N VAL A 49 -4.58 3.41 1.10
CA VAL A 49 -3.80 3.34 2.34
C VAL A 49 -3.04 2.04 2.36
N ASP A 50 -1.73 2.14 2.42
CA ASP A 50 -0.73 1.08 2.29
C ASP A 50 -0.65 0.45 0.88
N PHE A 51 0.55 -0.02 0.55
CA PHE A 51 0.87 -0.65 -0.73
C PHE A 51 1.78 -1.86 -0.48
N ASN A 52 1.19 -2.96 -0.06
CA ASN A 52 1.90 -4.18 0.29
C ASN A 52 1.87 -5.24 -0.83
N ALA A 53 2.57 -6.34 -0.63
CA ALA A 53 2.67 -7.42 -1.62
C ALA A 53 1.31 -8.10 -1.94
N ASP A 54 0.29 -7.96 -1.09
CA ASP A 54 -1.05 -8.49 -1.35
C ASP A 54 -1.90 -7.56 -2.24
N THR A 55 -1.37 -6.38 -2.62
CA THR A 55 -2.08 -5.39 -3.45
C THR A 55 -2.58 -5.99 -4.76
N VAL A 56 -1.81 -6.85 -5.39
CA VAL A 56 -2.22 -7.54 -6.63
C VAL A 56 -3.42 -8.46 -6.39
N ALA A 57 -3.43 -9.20 -5.30
CA ALA A 57 -4.54 -10.07 -4.93
C ALA A 57 -5.78 -9.25 -4.55
N HIS A 58 -5.60 -8.12 -3.86
CA HIS A 58 -6.68 -7.19 -3.54
C HIS A 58 -7.28 -6.59 -4.81
N TYR A 59 -6.45 -6.13 -5.75
CA TYR A 59 -6.92 -5.61 -7.03
C TYR A 59 -7.76 -6.65 -7.79
N GLN A 60 -7.27 -7.86 -7.93
CA GLN A 60 -7.97 -8.94 -8.63
C GLN A 60 -9.31 -9.29 -7.98
N LYS A 61 -9.34 -9.32 -6.64
CA LYS A 61 -10.54 -9.67 -5.86
C LYS A 61 -11.58 -8.57 -5.83
N TYR A 62 -11.16 -7.33 -5.57
CA TYR A 62 -12.06 -6.20 -5.32
C TYR A 62 -12.27 -5.31 -6.54
N LYS A 63 -11.47 -5.49 -7.60
CA LYS A 63 -11.60 -4.84 -8.91
C LYS A 63 -11.72 -3.32 -8.81
N PHE A 64 -10.94 -2.70 -7.93
CA PHE A 64 -10.90 -1.26 -7.83
C PHE A 64 -10.20 -0.66 -9.05
N ASP A 65 -10.53 0.60 -9.36
CA ASP A 65 -10.10 1.27 -10.58
C ASP A 65 -8.85 2.12 -10.32
N TRP A 66 -7.70 1.66 -10.80
CA TRP A 66 -6.42 2.37 -10.65
C TRP A 66 -6.43 3.76 -11.28
N THR A 67 -7.27 4.02 -12.29
CA THR A 67 -7.34 5.35 -12.93
C THR A 67 -7.94 6.43 -12.02
N LYS A 68 -8.59 6.03 -10.94
CA LYS A 68 -9.17 6.92 -9.94
C LYS A 68 -8.24 7.20 -8.77
N ILE A 69 -7.29 6.32 -8.53
CA ILE A 69 -6.36 6.46 -7.40
C ILE A 69 -5.36 7.56 -7.74
N LYS A 70 -5.33 8.59 -6.91
CA LYS A 70 -4.41 9.74 -7.03
C LYS A 70 -3.38 9.78 -5.93
N TYR A 71 -3.73 9.26 -4.77
CA TYR A 71 -2.92 9.34 -3.57
C TYR A 71 -2.71 7.96 -2.94
N CYS A 72 -1.50 7.72 -2.47
CA CYS A 72 -1.17 6.53 -1.68
C CYS A 72 -0.52 6.98 -0.37
N LEU A 73 -1.17 6.73 0.74
CA LEU A 73 -0.69 7.04 2.08
C LEU A 73 -0.09 5.77 2.68
N ILE A 74 1.20 5.76 2.94
CA ILE A 74 1.90 4.61 3.56
C ILE A 74 2.05 4.89 5.04
N THR A 75 1.48 4.02 5.87
CA THR A 75 1.49 4.19 7.32
C THR A 75 2.90 4.07 7.89
N HIS A 76 3.64 3.05 7.45
CA HIS A 76 5.05 2.83 7.82
C HIS A 76 5.73 1.86 6.83
N SER A 77 7.03 1.66 6.94
CA SER A 77 7.84 1.00 5.92
C SER A 77 7.98 -0.52 6.07
N HIS A 78 7.33 -1.16 7.02
CA HIS A 78 7.32 -2.62 7.13
C HIS A 78 6.68 -3.27 5.89
N SER A 79 7.17 -4.44 5.52
CA SER A 79 6.83 -5.08 4.24
C SER A 79 5.37 -5.57 4.14
N ASP A 80 4.65 -5.65 5.24
CA ASP A 80 3.21 -5.91 5.26
C ASP A 80 2.35 -4.66 5.04
N HIS A 81 2.95 -3.48 5.10
CA HIS A 81 2.35 -2.19 4.78
C HIS A 81 2.92 -1.58 3.51
N PHE A 82 4.21 -1.76 3.26
CA PHE A 82 4.86 -1.19 2.09
C PHE A 82 5.82 -2.19 1.41
N TYR A 83 5.50 -2.55 0.17
CA TYR A 83 6.35 -3.39 -0.69
C TYR A 83 6.80 -2.60 -1.92
N PRO A 84 7.88 -1.79 -1.81
CA PRO A 84 8.28 -0.82 -2.83
C PRO A 84 8.68 -1.47 -4.17
N ARG A 85 9.13 -2.73 -4.16
CA ARG A 85 9.54 -3.42 -5.37
C ARG A 85 8.46 -3.45 -6.44
N ASP A 86 7.19 -3.56 -6.05
CA ASP A 86 6.07 -3.60 -6.99
C ASP A 86 5.80 -2.24 -7.66
N LEU A 87 6.35 -1.13 -7.15
CA LEU A 87 6.33 0.17 -7.83
C LEU A 87 7.01 0.13 -9.20
N SER A 88 8.00 -0.76 -9.38
CA SER A 88 8.64 -0.95 -10.67
C SER A 88 7.66 -1.37 -11.78
N MET A 89 6.54 -2.01 -11.44
CA MET A 89 5.48 -2.31 -12.39
C MET A 89 4.72 -1.06 -12.82
N PHE A 90 4.56 -0.09 -11.93
CA PHE A 90 3.86 1.17 -12.22
C PHE A 90 4.71 2.11 -13.07
N VAL A 91 5.97 2.27 -12.72
CA VAL A 91 6.91 3.16 -13.43
C VAL A 91 7.62 2.47 -14.59
N GLY A 92 7.44 1.18 -14.73
CA GLY A 92 8.04 0.35 -15.77
C GLY A 92 7.40 0.57 -17.15
N ARG A 93 8.24 0.51 -18.19
CA ARG A 93 7.85 0.80 -19.58
C ARG A 93 6.75 -0.12 -20.12
N TYR A 94 6.66 -1.35 -19.65
CA TYR A 94 5.86 -2.40 -20.30
C TYR A 94 4.61 -2.83 -19.54
N TYR A 95 4.43 -2.39 -18.30
CA TYR A 95 3.43 -2.99 -17.41
C TYR A 95 2.18 -2.14 -17.19
N THR A 96 2.29 -0.81 -17.32
CA THR A 96 1.21 0.09 -16.93
C THR A 96 0.72 0.94 -18.09
N HIS A 97 -0.59 0.88 -18.31
CA HIS A 97 -1.29 1.70 -19.30
C HIS A 97 -2.43 2.48 -18.63
N ASN A 98 -2.69 3.70 -19.08
CA ASN A 98 -3.81 4.55 -18.69
C ASN A 98 -3.83 5.06 -17.22
N VAL A 99 -2.86 4.71 -16.41
CA VAL A 99 -2.65 5.33 -15.09
C VAL A 99 -1.52 6.34 -15.26
N SER A 100 -1.82 7.63 -15.05
CA SER A 100 -0.87 8.70 -15.37
C SER A 100 0.10 8.99 -14.23
N HIS A 101 -0.42 9.17 -13.03
CA HIS A 101 0.36 9.61 -11.89
C HIS A 101 -0.30 9.22 -10.56
N ILE A 102 0.51 8.93 -9.54
CA ILE A 102 0.08 8.73 -8.15
C ILE A 102 1.07 9.42 -7.22
N ASP A 103 0.56 10.22 -6.28
CA ASP A 103 1.35 10.84 -5.22
C ASP A 103 1.43 9.92 -4.00
N PHE A 104 2.65 9.58 -3.57
CA PHE A 104 2.92 8.76 -2.40
C PHE A 104 3.36 9.64 -1.23
N TYR A 105 2.81 9.35 -0.05
CA TYR A 105 3.12 10.04 1.20
C TYR A 105 3.49 9.02 2.27
N GLY A 106 4.56 9.27 3.01
CA GLY A 106 4.99 8.40 4.11
C GLY A 106 6.12 9.02 4.92
N GLY A 107 6.46 8.42 6.04
CA GLY A 107 7.60 8.82 6.84
C GLY A 107 8.93 8.66 6.09
N LYS A 108 10.02 9.10 6.74
CA LYS A 108 11.37 9.13 6.13
C LYS A 108 11.78 7.81 5.49
N SER A 109 11.58 6.66 6.17
CA SER A 109 12.01 5.37 5.64
C SER A 109 11.17 4.91 4.43
N VAL A 110 9.90 5.29 4.36
CA VAL A 110 9.06 5.07 3.17
C VAL A 110 9.55 5.92 2.01
N TYR A 111 9.80 7.21 2.27
CA TYR A 111 10.33 8.13 1.27
C TYR A 111 11.65 7.62 0.67
N ASP A 112 12.61 7.24 1.51
CA ASP A 112 13.91 6.74 1.06
C ASP A 112 13.78 5.49 0.17
N LYS A 113 12.92 4.54 0.55
CA LYS A 113 12.67 3.33 -0.25
C LYS A 113 12.02 3.64 -1.61
N ILE A 114 11.21 4.68 -1.72
CA ILE A 114 10.66 5.13 -3.01
C ILE A 114 11.74 5.79 -3.85
N GLU A 115 12.55 6.67 -3.24
CA GLU A 115 13.66 7.35 -3.92
C GLU A 115 14.68 6.35 -4.50
N GLU A 116 14.98 5.26 -3.77
CA GLU A 116 15.82 4.18 -4.30
C GLU A 116 15.26 3.58 -5.60
N ILE A 117 13.93 3.41 -5.68
CA ILE A 117 13.28 2.90 -6.90
C ILE A 117 13.29 3.93 -8.03
N ILE A 118 13.02 5.20 -7.72
CA ILE A 118 12.98 6.28 -8.72
C ILE A 118 14.34 6.52 -9.36
N HIS A 119 15.42 6.40 -8.59
CA HIS A 119 16.78 6.64 -9.06
C HIS A 119 17.44 5.40 -9.70
N ASP A 120 16.81 4.24 -9.64
CA ASP A 120 17.28 3.05 -10.36
C ASP A 120 16.70 3.03 -11.79
N GLU A 121 17.49 3.47 -12.77
CA GLU A 121 17.07 3.51 -14.17
C GLU A 121 16.61 2.15 -14.73
N SER A 122 17.06 1.05 -14.14
CA SER A 122 16.63 -0.29 -14.53
C SER A 122 15.20 -0.61 -14.05
N LEU A 123 14.76 0.02 -12.97
CA LEU A 123 13.46 -0.19 -12.36
C LEU A 123 12.45 0.91 -12.71
N CYS A 124 12.92 2.15 -12.88
CA CYS A 124 12.10 3.33 -13.10
C CYS A 124 12.50 4.09 -14.36
N PRO A 125 12.17 3.60 -15.56
CA PRO A 125 12.40 4.33 -16.81
C PRO A 125 11.51 5.58 -16.96
N ASP A 126 10.45 5.73 -16.19
CA ASP A 126 9.56 6.88 -16.20
C ASP A 126 9.26 7.39 -14.76
N PRO A 127 10.17 8.19 -14.19
CA PRO A 127 9.99 8.70 -12.82
C PRO A 127 8.86 9.73 -12.71
N THR A 128 8.29 10.21 -13.82
CA THR A 128 7.20 11.21 -13.78
C THR A 128 5.86 10.62 -13.34
N ARG A 129 5.74 9.31 -13.28
CA ARG A 129 4.49 8.62 -12.92
C ARG A 129 4.17 8.62 -11.44
N LEU A 130 5.15 8.86 -10.59
CA LEU A 130 4.92 8.97 -9.16
C LEU A 130 5.73 10.12 -8.54
N THR A 131 5.21 10.63 -7.45
CA THR A 131 5.91 11.59 -6.58
C THR A 131 5.98 11.00 -5.18
N ALA A 132 7.14 11.09 -4.53
CA ALA A 132 7.30 10.76 -3.13
C ALA A 132 7.33 12.05 -2.29
N THR A 133 6.61 12.07 -1.20
CA THR A 133 6.62 13.18 -0.24
C THR A 133 6.86 12.63 1.17
N GLU A 134 7.96 13.05 1.78
CA GLU A 134 8.20 12.78 3.20
C GLU A 134 7.20 13.55 4.05
N VAL A 135 6.57 12.87 5.01
CA VAL A 135 5.68 13.48 6.00
C VAL A 135 6.23 13.25 7.41
N LYS A 136 6.00 14.23 8.29
CA LYS A 136 6.44 14.19 9.68
C LYS A 136 5.24 14.28 10.62
N PRO A 137 5.34 13.76 11.84
CA PRO A 137 4.30 13.93 12.83
C PRO A 137 3.92 15.40 13.00
N GLY A 138 2.63 15.69 12.91
CA GLY A 138 2.06 17.03 12.96
C GLY A 138 1.83 17.69 11.58
N ASP A 139 2.35 17.15 10.50
CA ASP A 139 2.10 17.69 9.16
C ASP A 139 0.62 17.58 8.80
N LEU A 140 0.11 18.63 8.17
CA LEU A 140 -1.25 18.71 7.64
C LEU A 140 -1.21 18.70 6.12
N LEU A 141 -1.73 17.63 5.52
CA LEU A 141 -1.88 17.51 4.08
C LEU A 141 -3.30 17.89 3.66
N THR A 142 -3.41 18.53 2.50
CA THR A 142 -4.69 18.76 1.85
C THR A 142 -4.70 18.02 0.50
N LEU A 143 -5.42 16.91 0.43
CA LEU A 143 -5.48 16.03 -0.73
C LEU A 143 -6.90 16.05 -1.31
N ASN A 144 -7.12 16.84 -2.36
CA ASN A 144 -8.42 16.92 -3.05
C ASN A 144 -9.65 17.06 -2.11
N GLY A 145 -9.52 17.95 -1.11
CA GLY A 145 -10.59 18.18 -0.11
C GLY A 145 -10.50 17.32 1.14
N TYR A 146 -9.63 16.32 1.19
CA TYR A 146 -9.30 15.61 2.43
C TYR A 146 -8.28 16.41 3.24
N LYS A 147 -8.51 16.48 4.54
CA LYS A 147 -7.50 16.94 5.52
C LYS A 147 -6.93 15.72 6.20
N VAL A 148 -5.64 15.49 6.00
CA VAL A 148 -4.90 14.36 6.57
C VAL A 148 -3.85 14.92 7.52
N VAL A 149 -3.85 14.48 8.75
CA VAL A 149 -2.85 14.81 9.76
C VAL A 149 -1.94 13.61 9.94
N ALA A 150 -0.65 13.80 9.75
CA ALA A 150 0.33 12.78 10.10
C ALA A 150 0.47 12.73 11.64
N ALA A 151 0.38 11.54 12.19
CA ALA A 151 0.57 11.30 13.63
C ALA A 151 1.68 10.28 13.82
N ASP A 152 2.40 10.41 14.92
CA ASP A 152 3.36 9.40 15.33
C ASP A 152 2.64 8.12 15.72
N ALA A 153 3.18 6.98 15.33
CA ALA A 153 2.67 5.68 15.73
C ALA A 153 3.55 5.16 16.87
N ASP A 154 2.90 4.65 17.92
CA ASP A 154 3.59 3.86 18.96
C ASP A 154 3.92 2.48 18.38
N HIS A 155 4.98 2.43 17.62
CA HIS A 155 5.45 1.25 16.90
C HIS A 155 6.98 1.14 17.07
N ASP A 156 7.52 -0.08 16.99
CA ASP A 156 8.96 -0.27 17.06
C ASP A 156 9.65 0.60 15.99
N PRO A 157 10.72 1.33 16.38
CA PRO A 157 11.40 2.21 15.43
C PRO A 157 11.98 1.38 14.27
N GLU A 158 11.79 1.90 13.08
CA GLU A 158 12.41 1.39 11.86
C GLU A 158 13.83 1.92 11.69
#